data_852546b82ac4b73ccd527168001e2224
#
_entry.id   852546b82ac4b73ccd527168001e2224
#
_cell.length_a   1.000
_cell.length_b   1.000
_cell.length_c   1.000
_cell.angle_alpha   90.00
_cell.angle_beta   90.00
_cell.angle_gamma   90.00
#
_symmetry.space_group_name_H-M   'P 1'
#
loop_
_entity.id
_entity.type
_entity.pdbx_description
1 polymer ?
#
loop_
_entity_poly.entity_id
_entity_poly.type
_entity_poly.pdbx_seq_one_letter_code
_entity_poly.pdbx_strand_id
1 'polypeptide(L)'
;MRAFPGSTLGPAPTPMAESPSRRYQRIVVAVPARNEADCVGECVTSIDRAARAVAVPVTVVVAADSCQDATAEVLARLRPSSCRLYVLEGTWGRAGTARAAAIEFGLCAQQHGHRYLPGNAAGQGQDKTDELVWIANTDADCVVPPSWLQTQLLLAKEVEAVAGIVELDRQRTPAGLFEAFNRTYAAPADVGTAARVTLGPDGEVEDHEHVHVHVHGANIGLCAMAYQAVGGWCPLTVVGEDHVLWDALRSAGRRTRQTTALRVATSARTRSRVDGGFATDLANLDRAPAERGLTPARGIGTLRVNADG
;
A
#
# COMPACT_ATOMS: atom_id res chain seq x y z
N MET A 1 -24.18 49.71 39.79
CA MET A 1 -23.12 48.72 39.83
C MET A 1 -23.75 47.34 39.86
N ARG A 2 -23.79 46.62 38.74
CA ARG A 2 -24.24 45.22 38.66
C ARG A 2 -23.02 44.36 38.41
N ALA A 3 -22.73 43.41 39.31
CA ALA A 3 -21.65 42.47 39.24
C ALA A 3 -21.99 41.39 38.18
N PHE A 4 -21.01 41.05 37.31
CA PHE A 4 -21.07 39.92 36.38
C PHE A 4 -20.62 38.65 37.13
N PRO A 5 -21.29 37.52 36.96
CA PRO A 5 -20.84 36.25 37.53
C PRO A 5 -19.66 35.70 36.77
N GLY A 6 -18.68 35.20 37.51
CA GLY A 6 -17.42 34.64 37.00
C GLY A 6 -17.61 33.41 36.13
N SER A 7 -16.86 33.34 35.04
CA SER A 7 -16.70 32.20 34.18
C SER A 7 -15.95 31.10 34.90
N THR A 8 -16.61 29.99 35.18
CA THR A 8 -15.96 28.76 35.62
C THR A 8 -15.26 28.13 34.41
N LEU A 9 -13.94 28.14 34.41
CA LEU A 9 -13.11 27.33 33.48
C LEU A 9 -13.48 25.85 33.70
N GLY A 10 -13.97 25.22 32.66
CA GLY A 10 -14.18 23.77 32.64
C GLY A 10 -12.86 23.00 32.86
N PRO A 11 -12.93 21.75 33.31
CA PRO A 11 -11.75 20.95 33.57
C PRO A 11 -10.91 20.82 32.29
N ALA A 12 -9.58 20.95 32.44
CA ALA A 12 -8.62 20.76 31.36
C ALA A 12 -8.85 19.37 30.72
N PRO A 13 -8.68 19.25 29.39
CA PRO A 13 -8.81 17.94 28.72
C PRO A 13 -7.81 16.96 29.34
N THR A 14 -8.31 15.82 29.79
CA THR A 14 -7.51 14.71 30.30
C THR A 14 -6.50 14.30 29.21
N PRO A 15 -5.20 14.17 29.53
CA PRO A 15 -4.23 13.71 28.55
C PRO A 15 -4.69 12.33 28.05
N MET A 16 -4.82 12.20 26.73
CA MET A 16 -5.12 10.91 26.09
C MET A 16 -4.05 9.92 26.53
N ALA A 17 -4.50 8.82 27.15
CA ALA A 17 -3.60 7.73 27.53
C ALA A 17 -2.77 7.33 26.33
N GLU A 18 -1.44 7.31 26.48
CA GLU A 18 -0.51 6.79 25.48
C GLU A 18 -0.97 5.38 25.11
N SER A 19 -1.37 5.19 23.86
CA SER A 19 -1.72 3.87 23.37
C SER A 19 -0.47 3.00 23.48
N PRO A 20 -0.55 1.80 24.10
CA PRO A 20 0.58 0.91 24.19
C PRO A 20 1.14 0.68 22.80
N SER A 21 2.46 0.85 22.60
CA SER A 21 3.11 0.69 21.32
C SER A 21 2.75 -0.69 20.73
N ARG A 22 1.99 -0.71 19.64
CA ARG A 22 1.57 -1.95 18.99
C ARG A 22 2.79 -2.68 18.47
N ARG A 23 3.05 -3.89 18.96
CA ARG A 23 4.10 -4.76 18.42
C ARG A 23 3.46 -5.76 17.48
N TYR A 24 3.71 -5.58 16.19
CA TYR A 24 3.29 -6.56 15.19
C TYR A 24 4.13 -7.82 15.34
N GLN A 25 3.48 -8.98 15.22
CA GLN A 25 4.10 -10.29 15.41
C GLN A 25 4.52 -10.91 14.08
N ARG A 26 3.92 -10.48 12.98
CA ARG A 26 4.28 -10.89 11.62
C ARG A 26 3.80 -9.89 10.58
N ILE A 27 4.35 -10.04 9.36
CA ILE A 27 3.97 -9.23 8.19
C ILE A 27 3.47 -10.17 7.09
N VAL A 28 2.37 -9.78 6.45
CA VAL A 28 1.88 -10.37 5.20
C VAL A 28 2.09 -9.36 4.09
N VAL A 29 2.85 -9.72 3.06
CA VAL A 29 3.04 -8.90 1.86
C VAL A 29 2.18 -9.48 0.73
N ALA A 30 1.23 -8.70 0.23
CA ALA A 30 0.34 -9.08 -0.86
C ALA A 30 0.79 -8.45 -2.19
N VAL A 31 0.98 -9.29 -3.21
CA VAL A 31 1.45 -8.89 -4.53
C VAL A 31 0.52 -9.46 -5.60
N PRO A 32 -0.35 -8.68 -6.23
CA PRO A 32 -1.09 -9.13 -7.41
C PRO A 32 -0.14 -9.18 -8.61
N ALA A 33 -0.22 -10.22 -9.42
CA ALA A 33 0.61 -10.39 -10.60
C ALA A 33 -0.23 -10.89 -11.79
N ARG A 34 -0.15 -10.21 -12.93
CA ARG A 34 -0.77 -10.66 -14.17
C ARG A 34 0.16 -10.44 -15.34
N ASN A 35 0.72 -11.53 -15.87
CA ASN A 35 1.72 -11.51 -16.94
C ASN A 35 2.94 -10.62 -16.58
N GLU A 36 3.61 -10.91 -15.47
CA GLU A 36 4.72 -10.16 -14.89
C GLU A 36 6.04 -10.91 -14.92
N ALA A 37 6.23 -11.84 -15.86
CA ALA A 37 7.44 -12.69 -15.94
C ALA A 37 8.75 -11.88 -15.91
N ASP A 38 8.77 -10.68 -16.52
CA ASP A 38 9.95 -9.84 -16.62
C ASP A 38 10.29 -9.08 -15.33
N CYS A 39 9.31 -8.89 -14.43
CA CYS A 39 9.44 -8.00 -13.27
C CYS A 39 9.29 -8.71 -11.93
N VAL A 40 8.44 -9.73 -11.85
CA VAL A 40 8.05 -10.36 -10.57
C VAL A 40 9.23 -10.93 -9.78
N GLY A 41 10.27 -11.41 -10.48
CA GLY A 41 11.48 -11.93 -9.84
C GLY A 41 12.25 -10.86 -9.06
N GLU A 42 12.36 -9.66 -9.64
CA GLU A 42 13.01 -8.52 -8.99
C GLU A 42 12.16 -7.96 -7.85
N CYS A 43 10.85 -7.88 -8.03
CA CYS A 43 9.89 -7.48 -6.99
C CYS A 43 10.07 -8.36 -5.75
N VAL A 44 9.95 -9.68 -5.87
CA VAL A 44 10.10 -10.62 -4.75
C VAL A 44 11.50 -10.54 -4.13
N THR A 45 12.54 -10.41 -4.94
CA THR A 45 13.92 -10.24 -4.45
C THR A 45 14.09 -8.95 -3.64
N SER A 46 13.44 -7.86 -4.04
CA SER A 46 13.47 -6.60 -3.30
C SER A 46 12.74 -6.72 -1.96
N ILE A 47 11.62 -7.42 -1.91
CA ILE A 47 10.88 -7.71 -0.68
C ILE A 47 11.70 -8.60 0.26
N ASP A 48 12.41 -9.63 -0.26
CA ASP A 48 13.30 -10.48 0.55
C ASP A 48 14.42 -9.66 1.20
N ARG A 49 14.98 -8.67 0.48
CA ARG A 49 15.95 -7.73 1.06
C ARG A 49 15.33 -6.87 2.17
N ALA A 50 14.10 -6.37 1.96
CA ALA A 50 13.41 -5.58 2.98
C ALA A 50 13.04 -6.43 4.21
N ALA A 51 12.76 -7.72 4.03
CA ALA A 51 12.47 -8.65 5.12
C ALA A 51 13.67 -8.87 6.06
N ARG A 52 14.91 -8.70 5.58
CA ARG A 52 16.12 -8.78 6.43
C ARG A 52 16.20 -7.68 7.48
N ALA A 53 15.56 -6.54 7.23
CA ALA A 53 15.61 -5.38 8.12
C ALA A 53 14.59 -5.43 9.26
N VAL A 54 13.75 -6.47 9.33
CA VAL A 54 12.73 -6.63 10.37
C VAL A 54 12.93 -7.91 11.16
N ALA A 55 12.62 -7.87 12.47
CA ALA A 55 12.79 -9.01 13.36
C ALA A 55 11.60 -9.99 13.38
N VAL A 56 10.50 -9.61 12.70
CA VAL A 56 9.28 -10.42 12.68
C VAL A 56 9.19 -11.27 11.39
N PRO A 57 8.56 -12.44 11.42
CA PRO A 57 8.37 -13.27 10.25
C PRO A 57 7.63 -12.52 9.13
N VAL A 58 8.12 -12.67 7.89
CA VAL A 58 7.51 -12.07 6.69
C VAL A 58 7.00 -13.19 5.78
N THR A 59 5.74 -13.11 5.41
CA THR A 59 5.09 -13.99 4.43
C THR A 59 4.74 -13.16 3.21
N VAL A 60 5.28 -13.52 2.06
CA VAL A 60 4.96 -12.92 0.75
C VAL A 60 3.98 -13.84 0.04
N VAL A 61 2.87 -13.31 -0.41
CA VAL A 61 1.87 -14.03 -1.18
C VAL A 61 1.69 -13.33 -2.52
N VAL A 62 2.08 -14.01 -3.59
CA VAL A 62 1.87 -13.54 -4.97
C VAL A 62 0.62 -14.19 -5.52
N ALA A 63 -0.39 -13.39 -5.86
CA ALA A 63 -1.58 -13.84 -6.56
C ALA A 63 -1.40 -13.70 -8.08
N ALA A 64 -1.06 -14.82 -8.73
CA ALA A 64 -0.90 -14.92 -10.18
C ALA A 64 -2.28 -15.01 -10.84
N ASP A 65 -2.82 -13.86 -11.27
CA ASP A 65 -4.17 -13.72 -11.82
C ASP A 65 -4.20 -13.98 -13.32
N SER A 66 -4.69 -15.14 -13.73
CA SER A 66 -4.90 -15.50 -15.14
C SER A 66 -3.64 -15.28 -16.00
N CYS A 67 -2.45 -15.60 -15.47
CA CYS A 67 -1.20 -15.45 -16.17
C CYS A 67 -1.12 -16.38 -17.37
N GLN A 68 -0.67 -15.86 -18.52
CA GLN A 68 -0.48 -16.59 -19.78
C GLN A 68 1.00 -16.59 -20.22
N ASP A 69 1.86 -15.93 -19.44
CA ASP A 69 3.31 -15.88 -19.65
C ASP A 69 4.03 -16.75 -18.60
N ALA A 70 5.35 -16.69 -18.57
CA ALA A 70 6.19 -17.45 -17.65
C ALA A 70 6.19 -16.91 -16.18
N THR A 71 5.20 -16.12 -15.74
CA THR A 71 5.15 -15.55 -14.39
C THR A 71 5.22 -16.64 -13.31
N ALA A 72 4.40 -17.69 -13.44
CA ALA A 72 4.34 -18.78 -12.45
C ALA A 72 5.67 -19.57 -12.42
N GLU A 73 6.28 -19.83 -13.58
CA GLU A 73 7.57 -20.52 -13.69
C GLU A 73 8.72 -19.70 -13.09
N VAL A 74 8.73 -18.38 -13.27
CA VAL A 74 9.68 -17.49 -12.64
C VAL A 74 9.55 -17.57 -11.12
N LEU A 75 8.33 -17.44 -10.60
CA LEU A 75 8.04 -17.52 -9.16
C LEU A 75 8.42 -18.88 -8.56
N ALA A 76 8.17 -19.98 -9.28
CA ALA A 76 8.49 -21.32 -8.82
C ALA A 76 10.02 -21.58 -8.67
N ARG A 77 10.84 -20.78 -9.33
CA ARG A 77 12.32 -20.87 -9.24
C ARG A 77 12.92 -20.01 -8.14
N LEU A 78 12.17 -19.06 -7.59
CA LEU A 78 12.67 -18.17 -6.53
C LEU A 78 12.89 -18.93 -5.22
N ARG A 79 13.93 -18.56 -4.50
CA ARG A 79 14.27 -19.13 -3.18
C ARG A 79 14.65 -17.99 -2.25
N PRO A 80 13.68 -17.16 -1.82
CA PRO A 80 13.96 -16.11 -0.85
C PRO A 80 14.46 -16.70 0.46
N SER A 81 15.37 -16.00 1.13
CA SER A 81 16.04 -16.47 2.35
C SER A 81 15.50 -15.84 3.63
N SER A 82 14.84 -14.69 3.51
CA SER A 82 14.41 -13.85 4.65
C SER A 82 12.90 -13.75 4.76
N CYS A 83 12.17 -14.25 3.78
CA CYS A 83 10.72 -14.32 3.80
C CYS A 83 10.23 -15.69 3.31
N ARG A 84 8.99 -16.04 3.68
CA ARG A 84 8.31 -17.22 3.14
C ARG A 84 7.47 -16.80 1.94
N LEU A 85 7.71 -17.41 0.78
CA LEU A 85 6.98 -17.12 -0.47
C LEU A 85 5.90 -18.17 -0.73
N TYR A 86 4.69 -17.70 -1.01
CA TYR A 86 3.58 -18.48 -1.53
C TYR A 86 3.11 -17.90 -2.87
N VAL A 87 2.70 -18.77 -3.78
CA VAL A 87 2.13 -18.40 -5.07
C VAL A 87 0.72 -18.98 -5.14
N LEU A 88 -0.25 -18.11 -5.37
CA LEU A 88 -1.64 -18.49 -5.63
C LEU A 88 -1.91 -18.30 -7.11
N GLU A 89 -2.37 -19.32 -7.79
CA GLU A 89 -2.84 -19.22 -9.17
C GLU A 89 -4.36 -19.20 -9.17
N GLY A 90 -4.95 -18.24 -9.90
CA GLY A 90 -6.40 -18.08 -9.92
C GLY A 90 -6.88 -17.11 -11.00
N THR A 91 -8.20 -16.87 -10.97
CA THR A 91 -8.87 -15.96 -11.90
C THR A 91 -9.68 -14.96 -11.07
N TRP A 92 -9.05 -13.83 -10.72
CA TRP A 92 -9.69 -12.76 -9.95
C TRP A 92 -10.11 -11.58 -10.82
N GLY A 93 -9.43 -11.39 -11.95
CA GLY A 93 -9.77 -10.41 -12.97
C GLY A 93 -9.43 -8.95 -12.63
N ARG A 94 -9.08 -8.66 -11.36
CA ARG A 94 -8.76 -7.31 -10.87
C ARG A 94 -7.66 -7.34 -9.82
N ALA A 95 -6.84 -6.29 -9.78
CA ALA A 95 -5.74 -6.19 -8.81
C ALA A 95 -6.22 -6.20 -7.36
N GLY A 96 -7.29 -5.47 -7.04
CA GLY A 96 -7.87 -5.43 -5.69
C GLY A 96 -8.37 -6.80 -5.22
N THR A 97 -9.05 -7.58 -6.07
CA THR A 97 -9.51 -8.93 -5.72
C THR A 97 -8.37 -9.93 -5.60
N ALA A 98 -7.35 -9.82 -6.44
CA ALA A 98 -6.14 -10.64 -6.32
C ALA A 98 -5.36 -10.31 -5.03
N ARG A 99 -5.25 -9.03 -4.66
CA ARG A 99 -4.68 -8.60 -3.37
C ARG A 99 -5.48 -9.14 -2.19
N ALA A 100 -6.82 -9.06 -2.25
CA ALA A 100 -7.68 -9.59 -1.19
C ALA A 100 -7.43 -11.09 -0.98
N ALA A 101 -7.38 -11.88 -2.06
CA ALA A 101 -7.08 -13.31 -1.99
C ALA A 101 -5.69 -13.59 -1.42
N ALA A 102 -4.67 -12.81 -1.79
CA ALA A 102 -3.32 -12.93 -1.24
C ALA A 102 -3.29 -12.62 0.27
N ILE A 103 -4.00 -11.58 0.71
CA ILE A 103 -4.11 -11.21 2.12
C ILE A 103 -4.83 -12.31 2.90
N GLU A 104 -5.98 -12.75 2.44
CA GLU A 104 -6.76 -13.81 3.09
C GLU A 104 -5.92 -15.07 3.30
N PHE A 105 -5.27 -15.54 2.24
CA PHE A 105 -4.34 -16.65 2.34
C PHE A 105 -3.23 -16.40 3.37
N GLY A 106 -2.56 -15.25 3.29
CA GLY A 106 -1.46 -14.89 4.17
C GLY A 106 -1.88 -14.79 5.65
N LEU A 107 -3.10 -14.34 5.92
CA LEU A 107 -3.65 -14.30 7.28
C LEU A 107 -3.97 -15.71 7.80
N CYS A 108 -4.42 -16.63 6.95
CA CYS A 108 -4.79 -17.99 7.32
C CYS A 108 -3.60 -18.97 7.34
N ALA A 109 -2.59 -18.79 6.49
CA ALA A 109 -1.55 -19.78 6.20
C ALA A 109 -0.69 -20.19 7.40
N GLN A 110 -0.65 -19.41 8.48
CA GLN A 110 0.11 -19.72 9.69
C GLN A 110 -0.72 -20.35 10.82
N GLN A 111 -2.05 -20.30 10.76
CA GLN A 111 -2.91 -20.90 11.78
C GLN A 111 -2.94 -22.42 11.68
N HIS A 112 -2.65 -22.96 10.50
CA HIS A 112 -2.71 -24.39 10.27
C HIS A 112 -1.38 -24.81 9.61
N GLY A 113 -0.46 -25.39 10.34
CA GLY A 113 0.80 -25.92 9.83
C GLY A 113 0.68 -26.89 8.64
N HIS A 114 -0.44 -26.95 7.92
CA HIS A 114 -0.75 -27.86 6.84
C HIS A 114 -1.70 -27.24 5.79
N ARG A 115 -1.26 -27.35 4.54
CA ARG A 115 -2.00 -27.52 3.29
C ARG A 115 -3.36 -26.81 3.18
N TYR A 116 -3.32 -25.58 2.69
CA TYR A 116 -4.52 -24.89 2.17
C TYR A 116 -5.00 -25.61 0.90
N LEU A 117 -6.27 -26.04 0.89
CA LEU A 117 -6.97 -26.46 -0.31
C LEU A 117 -7.98 -25.38 -0.68
N PRO A 118 -7.92 -24.80 -1.90
CA PRO A 118 -8.94 -23.84 -2.35
C PRO A 118 -10.31 -24.51 -2.35
N GLY A 119 -11.29 -23.93 -1.67
CA GLY A 119 -12.68 -24.40 -1.69
C GLY A 119 -13.39 -24.56 -0.34
N ASN A 120 -12.70 -24.49 0.80
CA ASN A 120 -13.31 -24.68 2.12
C ASN A 120 -13.33 -23.37 2.96
N ALA A 121 -13.69 -22.25 2.36
CA ALA A 121 -13.86 -20.98 3.07
C ALA A 121 -15.25 -20.82 3.73
N ALA A 122 -15.86 -21.90 4.19
CA ALA A 122 -17.10 -21.84 4.96
C ALA A 122 -16.92 -22.55 6.31
N GLY A 123 -16.62 -21.76 7.33
CA GLY A 123 -17.01 -22.06 8.71
C GLY A 123 -16.19 -23.08 9.45
N GLN A 124 -15.10 -22.66 10.12
CA GLN A 124 -14.75 -23.24 11.42
C GLN A 124 -14.06 -22.17 12.28
N GLY A 125 -14.52 -22.09 13.55
CA GLY A 125 -14.23 -21.18 14.60
C GLY A 125 -12.95 -20.37 14.50
N GLN A 126 -13.10 -19.05 14.43
CA GLN A 126 -12.06 -18.10 14.73
C GLN A 126 -11.63 -18.27 16.18
N ASP A 127 -10.59 -19.05 16.42
CA ASP A 127 -9.70 -18.75 17.52
C ASP A 127 -9.04 -17.43 17.14
N LYS A 128 -9.63 -16.33 17.59
CA LYS A 128 -9.05 -14.99 17.50
C LYS A 128 -7.83 -15.01 18.42
N THR A 129 -6.70 -15.47 17.88
CA THR A 129 -5.43 -15.08 18.48
C THR A 129 -5.36 -13.57 18.28
N ASP A 130 -5.17 -12.83 19.39
CA ASP A 130 -4.96 -11.36 19.39
C ASP A 130 -3.64 -10.98 18.68
N GLU A 131 -3.26 -11.75 17.66
CA GLU A 131 -2.03 -11.58 16.91
C GLU A 131 -2.12 -10.33 16.04
N LEU A 132 -1.27 -9.36 16.33
CA LEU A 132 -1.16 -8.16 15.53
C LEU A 132 -0.39 -8.46 14.24
N VAL A 133 -1.09 -8.46 13.11
CA VAL A 133 -0.54 -8.66 11.77
C VAL A 133 -0.50 -7.34 11.03
N TRP A 134 0.67 -7.02 10.46
CA TRP A 134 0.80 -5.94 9.50
C TRP A 134 0.65 -6.48 8.08
N ILE A 135 -0.17 -5.83 7.27
CA ILE A 135 -0.35 -6.11 5.85
C ILE A 135 0.42 -5.05 5.07
N ALA A 136 1.28 -5.45 4.16
CA ALA A 136 1.95 -4.55 3.21
C ALA A 136 1.54 -4.92 1.79
N ASN A 137 1.29 -3.92 0.95
CA ASN A 137 0.88 -4.13 -0.44
C ASN A 137 1.90 -3.49 -1.38
N THR A 138 2.28 -4.22 -2.43
CA THR A 138 3.05 -3.68 -3.54
C THR A 138 2.63 -4.38 -4.85
N ASP A 139 3.01 -3.83 -6.00
CA ASP A 139 2.71 -4.42 -7.30
C ASP A 139 3.87 -5.28 -7.81
N ALA A 140 3.58 -6.24 -8.68
CA ALA A 140 4.58 -7.20 -9.17
C ALA A 140 5.67 -6.57 -10.07
N ASP A 141 5.45 -5.35 -10.54
CA ASP A 141 6.41 -4.56 -11.31
C ASP A 141 7.11 -3.47 -10.49
N CYS A 142 6.94 -3.53 -9.17
CA CYS A 142 7.55 -2.60 -8.24
C CYS A 142 8.79 -3.17 -7.56
N VAL A 143 9.73 -2.27 -7.25
CA VAL A 143 10.94 -2.54 -6.47
C VAL A 143 10.88 -1.72 -5.19
N VAL A 144 10.86 -2.39 -4.04
CA VAL A 144 10.81 -1.75 -2.73
C VAL A 144 12.23 -1.53 -2.19
N PRO A 145 12.49 -0.43 -1.46
CA PRO A 145 13.79 -0.21 -0.83
C PRO A 145 14.02 -1.17 0.35
N PRO A 146 15.28 -1.45 0.73
CA PRO A 146 15.59 -2.34 1.85
C PRO A 146 14.94 -1.93 3.19
N SER A 147 14.70 -0.64 3.40
CA SER A 147 14.06 -0.10 4.61
C SER A 147 12.53 -0.15 4.58
N TRP A 148 11.90 -0.59 3.49
CA TRP A 148 10.46 -0.46 3.26
C TRP A 148 9.59 -1.03 4.39
N LEU A 149 9.82 -2.28 4.79
CA LEU A 149 9.05 -2.91 5.87
C LEU A 149 9.39 -2.32 7.24
N GLN A 150 10.65 -1.97 7.46
CA GLN A 150 11.09 -1.34 8.70
C GLN A 150 10.43 0.03 8.90
N THR A 151 10.42 0.86 7.85
CA THR A 151 9.77 2.18 7.88
C THR A 151 8.27 2.05 8.12
N GLN A 152 7.59 1.09 7.47
CA GLN A 152 6.17 0.83 7.72
C GLN A 152 5.91 0.46 9.19
N LEU A 153 6.71 -0.45 9.78
CA LEU A 153 6.54 -0.84 11.18
C LEU A 153 6.85 0.29 12.17
N LEU A 154 7.77 1.19 11.83
CA LEU A 154 8.02 2.39 12.65
C LEU A 154 6.80 3.32 12.68
N LEU A 155 6.22 3.61 11.51
CA LEU A 155 5.01 4.43 11.38
C LEU A 155 3.79 3.74 12.02
N ALA A 156 3.72 2.41 11.94
CA ALA A 156 2.65 1.60 12.52
C ALA A 156 2.55 1.65 14.06
N LYS A 157 3.54 2.22 14.74
CA LYS A 157 3.44 2.51 16.18
C LYS A 157 2.39 3.59 16.46
N GLU A 158 2.20 4.53 15.54
CA GLU A 158 1.35 5.71 15.70
C GLU A 158 0.03 5.60 14.95
N VAL A 159 0.05 4.91 13.79
CA VAL A 159 -1.11 4.82 12.89
C VAL A 159 -1.51 3.38 12.58
N GLU A 160 -2.68 3.19 12.00
CA GLU A 160 -3.22 1.89 11.62
C GLU A 160 -3.10 1.63 10.12
N ALA A 161 -2.86 2.68 9.32
CA ALA A 161 -2.56 2.56 7.91
C ALA A 161 -1.61 3.66 7.43
N VAL A 162 -0.74 3.31 6.50
CA VAL A 162 0.21 4.21 5.84
C VAL A 162 0.07 4.09 4.33
N ALA A 163 0.15 5.21 3.62
CA ALA A 163 0.27 5.24 2.17
C ALA A 163 1.54 6.00 1.78
N GLY A 164 2.38 5.37 1.01
CA GLY A 164 3.59 5.94 0.46
C GLY A 164 3.42 6.40 -0.99
N ILE A 165 4.46 6.99 -1.54
CA ILE A 165 4.51 7.41 -2.94
C ILE A 165 5.06 6.30 -3.84
N VAL A 166 4.63 6.32 -5.10
CA VAL A 166 5.16 5.48 -6.17
C VAL A 166 5.91 6.39 -7.13
N GLU A 167 7.15 6.02 -7.45
CA GLU A 167 8.03 6.76 -8.35
C GLU A 167 8.38 5.90 -9.57
N LEU A 168 8.68 6.53 -10.69
CA LEU A 168 9.26 5.79 -11.81
C LEU A 168 10.73 5.50 -11.55
N ASP A 169 11.19 4.30 -11.91
CA ASP A 169 12.62 3.99 -11.89
C ASP A 169 13.34 4.88 -12.92
N ARG A 170 14.13 5.85 -12.41
CA ARG A 170 14.85 6.81 -13.23
C ARG A 170 15.83 6.15 -14.21
N GLN A 171 16.43 5.02 -13.84
CA GLN A 171 17.43 4.34 -14.66
C GLN A 171 16.79 3.55 -15.81
N ARG A 172 15.52 3.16 -15.65
CA ARG A 172 14.77 2.34 -16.62
C ARG A 172 13.71 3.12 -17.37
N THR A 173 13.52 4.40 -17.02
CA THR A 173 12.51 5.27 -17.65
C THR A 173 13.17 6.23 -18.62
N PRO A 174 12.66 6.36 -19.88
CA PRO A 174 13.08 7.41 -20.79
C PRO A 174 12.99 8.79 -20.12
N ALA A 175 14.03 9.63 -20.28
CA ALA A 175 14.15 10.90 -19.57
C ALA A 175 12.91 11.80 -19.77
N GLY A 176 12.39 11.90 -20.99
CA GLY A 176 11.18 12.71 -21.28
C GLY A 176 9.94 12.22 -20.54
N LEU A 177 9.73 10.91 -20.45
CA LEU A 177 8.61 10.33 -19.70
C LEU A 177 8.79 10.53 -18.18
N PHE A 178 10.02 10.34 -17.67
CA PHE A 178 10.33 10.59 -16.27
C PHE A 178 10.05 12.03 -15.86
N GLU A 179 10.46 13.00 -16.69
CA GLU A 179 10.20 14.41 -16.44
C GLU A 179 8.72 14.77 -16.55
N ALA A 180 7.99 14.19 -17.53
CA ALA A 180 6.55 14.39 -17.68
C ALA A 180 5.80 13.83 -16.47
N PHE A 181 6.17 12.65 -16.01
CA PHE A 181 5.62 12.04 -14.81
C PHE A 181 5.84 12.92 -13.58
N ASN A 182 7.08 13.35 -13.35
CA ASN A 182 7.39 14.20 -12.19
C ASN A 182 6.65 15.54 -12.22
N ARG A 183 6.44 16.14 -13.40
CA ARG A 183 5.61 17.36 -13.50
C ARG A 183 4.15 17.14 -13.15
N THR A 184 3.63 15.94 -13.39
CA THR A 184 2.21 15.63 -13.20
C THR A 184 1.92 15.07 -11.81
N TYR A 185 2.81 14.22 -11.31
CA TYR A 185 2.60 13.44 -10.09
C TYR A 185 3.56 13.76 -8.94
N ALA A 186 4.66 14.49 -9.21
CA ALA A 186 5.48 14.97 -8.11
C ALA A 186 4.63 15.90 -7.25
N ALA A 187 4.70 15.72 -5.94
CA ALA A 187 4.15 16.70 -5.00
C ALA A 187 4.65 18.08 -5.40
N PRO A 188 3.82 19.16 -5.30
CA PRO A 188 4.24 20.51 -5.63
C PRO A 188 5.61 20.80 -5.02
N ALA A 189 6.56 21.28 -5.81
CA ALA A 189 7.93 21.58 -5.38
C ALA A 189 8.01 22.66 -4.29
N ASP A 190 6.88 23.30 -3.97
CA ASP A 190 6.76 24.33 -2.93
C ASP A 190 6.62 23.77 -1.50
N VAL A 191 6.57 22.46 -1.33
CA VAL A 191 6.68 21.85 0.01
C VAL A 191 8.14 21.43 0.17
N GLY A 192 8.91 22.36 0.71
CA GLY A 192 10.36 22.30 0.75
C GLY A 192 10.94 21.00 1.26
N THR A 193 12.09 20.67 0.68
CA THR A 193 13.04 19.62 1.06
C THR A 193 12.47 18.20 1.15
N ALA A 194 12.99 17.34 0.25
CA ALA A 194 12.85 15.89 0.34
C ALA A 194 13.06 15.43 1.79
N ALA A 195 11.99 15.01 2.46
CA ALA A 195 12.10 14.43 3.77
C ALA A 195 12.97 13.16 3.66
N ARG A 196 14.25 13.30 4.00
CA ARG A 196 15.05 12.15 4.38
C ARG A 196 14.48 11.68 5.71
N VAL A 197 14.02 10.43 5.76
CA VAL A 197 13.90 9.75 7.05
C VAL A 197 15.31 9.66 7.61
N THR A 198 15.66 10.59 8.44
CA THR A 198 16.82 10.49 9.31
C THR A 198 16.33 9.67 10.51
N LEU A 199 16.86 8.47 10.66
CA LEU A 199 16.77 7.78 11.94
C LEU A 199 17.62 8.60 12.89
N GLY A 200 16.98 9.28 13.85
CA GLY A 200 17.66 9.90 14.95
C GLY A 200 18.49 8.85 15.71
N PRO A 201 19.46 9.25 16.54
CA PRO A 201 20.34 8.35 17.28
C PRO A 201 19.56 7.35 18.17
N ASP A 202 18.29 7.64 18.47
CA ASP A 202 17.41 6.81 19.29
C ASP A 202 16.39 6.00 18.44
N GLY A 203 16.54 6.00 17.11
CA GLY A 203 15.64 5.27 16.21
C GLY A 203 14.26 5.91 16.03
N GLU A 204 14.09 7.15 16.46
CA GLU A 204 12.86 7.91 16.21
C GLU A 204 12.84 8.45 14.77
N VAL A 205 11.65 8.45 14.17
CA VAL A 205 11.41 8.97 12.82
C VAL A 205 11.16 10.45 12.93
N GLU A 206 12.14 11.29 12.57
CA GLU A 206 11.88 12.70 12.32
C GLU A 206 11.15 12.85 10.97
N ASP A 207 9.83 12.87 11.02
CA ASP A 207 8.95 13.12 9.87
C ASP A 207 8.62 14.61 9.80
N HIS A 208 9.22 15.30 8.86
CA HIS A 208 8.70 16.60 8.44
C HIS A 208 7.54 16.34 7.49
N GLU A 209 6.35 16.42 8.03
CA GLU A 209 5.07 16.06 7.44
C GLU A 209 4.84 16.73 6.07
N HIS A 210 5.10 16.00 4.98
CA HIS A 210 4.65 16.36 3.64
C HIS A 210 3.51 15.43 3.24
N VAL A 211 2.29 15.92 3.40
CA VAL A 211 1.08 15.19 3.01
C VAL A 211 0.96 15.20 1.50
N HIS A 212 1.14 14.03 0.85
CA HIS A 212 0.78 13.87 -0.56
C HIS A 212 -0.68 13.39 -0.67
N VAL A 213 -1.35 13.80 -1.75
CA VAL A 213 -2.77 13.47 -1.98
C VAL A 213 -2.98 12.11 -2.67
N HIS A 214 -1.91 11.45 -3.09
CA HIS A 214 -1.99 10.21 -3.84
C HIS A 214 -2.00 9.01 -2.91
N VAL A 215 -2.87 8.04 -3.23
CA VAL A 215 -2.92 6.71 -2.60
C VAL A 215 -2.79 5.70 -3.73
N HIS A 216 -1.80 4.82 -3.61
CA HIS A 216 -1.55 3.79 -4.61
C HIS A 216 -1.51 2.42 -3.95
N GLY A 217 -2.28 1.47 -4.46
CA GLY A 217 -2.30 0.09 -3.99
C GLY A 217 -0.91 -0.57 -3.98
N ALA A 218 0.01 -0.04 -4.79
CA ALA A 218 1.40 -0.48 -4.86
C ALA A 218 2.25 -0.09 -3.63
N ASN A 219 1.77 0.80 -2.74
CA ASN A 219 2.52 1.23 -1.56
C ASN A 219 1.61 1.60 -0.39
N ILE A 220 0.80 0.64 0.05
CA ILE A 220 -0.07 0.77 1.24
C ILE A 220 0.32 -0.29 2.26
N GLY A 221 0.51 0.15 3.52
CA GLY A 221 0.63 -0.72 4.67
C GLY A 221 -0.50 -0.49 5.66
N LEU A 222 -1.04 -1.56 6.28
CA LEU A 222 -2.12 -1.40 7.24
C LEU A 222 -2.23 -2.55 8.24
N CYS A 223 -2.79 -2.27 9.40
CA CYS A 223 -3.12 -3.27 10.40
C CYS A 223 -4.22 -4.21 9.89
N ALA A 224 -4.07 -5.52 10.05
CA ALA A 224 -5.06 -6.50 9.63
C ALA A 224 -6.45 -6.26 10.25
N MET A 225 -6.49 -5.84 11.53
CA MET A 225 -7.75 -5.50 12.20
C MET A 225 -8.44 -4.28 11.56
N ALA A 226 -7.67 -3.27 11.15
CA ALA A 226 -8.22 -2.10 10.47
C ALA A 226 -8.73 -2.48 9.06
N TYR A 227 -7.98 -3.33 8.33
CA TYR A 227 -8.38 -3.89 7.05
C TYR A 227 -9.72 -4.64 7.13
N GLN A 228 -9.83 -5.56 8.08
CA GLN A 228 -11.03 -6.36 8.29
C GLN A 228 -12.25 -5.51 8.72
N ALA A 229 -12.02 -4.52 9.57
CA ALA A 229 -13.09 -3.66 10.08
C ALA A 229 -13.78 -2.83 9.00
N VAL A 230 -13.11 -2.56 7.87
CA VAL A 230 -13.68 -1.81 6.73
C VAL A 230 -14.08 -2.72 5.56
N GLY A 231 -14.02 -4.05 5.74
CA GLY A 231 -14.38 -5.03 4.71
C GLY A 231 -13.30 -5.27 3.65
N GLY A 232 -12.10 -4.72 3.81
CA GLY A 232 -10.96 -4.95 2.94
C GLY A 232 -11.06 -4.29 1.56
N TRP A 233 -10.38 -4.88 0.57
CA TRP A 233 -10.43 -4.44 -0.82
C TRP A 233 -11.82 -4.66 -1.42
N CYS A 234 -12.42 -3.60 -1.96
CA CYS A 234 -13.76 -3.68 -2.56
C CYS A 234 -13.72 -4.47 -3.89
N PRO A 235 -14.44 -5.60 -4.02
CA PRO A 235 -14.42 -6.42 -5.23
C PRO A 235 -15.17 -5.79 -6.40
N LEU A 236 -15.99 -4.78 -6.16
CA LEU A 236 -16.86 -4.16 -7.18
C LEU A 236 -16.16 -2.99 -7.90
N THR A 237 -15.12 -2.41 -7.31
CA THR A 237 -14.41 -1.26 -7.89
C THR A 237 -13.49 -1.71 -9.03
N VAL A 238 -13.60 -1.06 -10.17
CA VAL A 238 -12.80 -1.39 -11.37
C VAL A 238 -11.47 -0.62 -11.39
N VAL A 239 -11.49 0.66 -11.00
CA VAL A 239 -10.33 1.56 -10.93
C VAL A 239 -10.48 2.41 -9.68
N GLY A 240 -9.36 2.66 -8.96
CA GLY A 240 -9.37 3.47 -7.73
C GLY A 240 -9.78 2.69 -6.49
N GLU A 241 -9.63 1.36 -6.51
CA GLU A 241 -9.89 0.50 -5.35
C GLU A 241 -9.05 0.86 -4.13
N ASP A 242 -7.87 1.43 -4.34
CA ASP A 242 -6.97 1.95 -3.32
C ASP A 242 -7.55 3.19 -2.61
N HIS A 243 -8.12 4.12 -3.36
CA HIS A 243 -8.84 5.27 -2.80
C HIS A 243 -10.07 4.83 -2.02
N VAL A 244 -10.85 3.86 -2.53
CA VAL A 244 -12.03 3.33 -1.83
C VAL A 244 -11.64 2.72 -0.49
N LEU A 245 -10.58 1.91 -0.44
CA LEU A 245 -10.07 1.34 0.80
C LEU A 245 -9.60 2.44 1.77
N TRP A 246 -8.85 3.42 1.26
CA TRP A 246 -8.31 4.52 2.06
C TRP A 246 -9.41 5.39 2.66
N ASP A 247 -10.42 5.74 1.88
CA ASP A 247 -11.57 6.53 2.32
C ASP A 247 -12.43 5.76 3.32
N ALA A 248 -12.59 4.45 3.16
CA ALA A 248 -13.27 3.59 4.13
C ALA A 248 -12.53 3.57 5.47
N LEU A 249 -11.18 3.47 5.48
CA LEU A 249 -10.38 3.56 6.70
C LEU A 249 -10.57 4.91 7.40
N ARG A 250 -10.50 6.02 6.66
CA ARG A 250 -10.70 7.37 7.21
C ARG A 250 -12.11 7.56 7.75
N SER A 251 -13.12 7.13 7.00
CA SER A 251 -14.54 7.22 7.42
C SER A 251 -14.83 6.38 8.66
N ALA A 252 -14.11 5.27 8.84
CA ALA A 252 -14.19 4.45 10.05
C ALA A 252 -13.36 5.02 11.23
N GLY A 253 -12.81 6.23 11.11
CA GLY A 253 -12.01 6.89 12.15
C GLY A 253 -10.68 6.19 12.42
N ARG A 254 -10.15 5.40 11.46
CA ARG A 254 -8.84 4.76 11.62
C ARG A 254 -7.74 5.80 11.48
N ARG A 255 -6.69 5.66 12.29
CA ARG A 255 -5.52 6.54 12.20
C ARG A 255 -4.74 6.20 10.94
N THR A 256 -4.70 7.13 9.99
CA THR A 256 -4.04 6.96 8.70
C THR A 256 -2.97 8.03 8.51
N ARG A 257 -1.89 7.70 7.80
CA ARG A 257 -0.84 8.65 7.41
C ARG A 257 -0.45 8.45 5.95
N GLN A 258 -0.40 9.54 5.20
CA GLN A 258 0.22 9.61 3.88
C GLN A 258 1.61 10.22 4.06
N THR A 259 2.66 9.58 3.52
CA THR A 259 4.03 10.01 3.78
C THR A 259 4.94 9.84 2.56
N THR A 260 5.85 10.78 2.38
CA THR A 260 6.92 10.69 1.37
C THR A 260 8.11 9.85 1.85
N ALA A 261 8.12 9.42 3.11
CA ALA A 261 9.15 8.54 3.68
C ALA A 261 9.10 7.12 3.10
N LEU A 262 7.93 6.68 2.64
CA LEU A 262 7.73 5.40 1.96
C LEU A 262 7.74 5.61 0.45
N ARG A 263 8.80 5.14 -0.24
CA ARG A 263 8.96 5.25 -1.69
C ARG A 263 9.09 3.87 -2.29
N VAL A 264 8.40 3.64 -3.39
CA VAL A 264 8.47 2.40 -4.17
C VAL A 264 8.70 2.78 -5.62
N ALA A 265 9.70 2.16 -6.25
CA ALA A 265 9.96 2.36 -7.66
C ALA A 265 9.11 1.40 -8.49
N THR A 266 8.37 1.91 -9.48
CA THR A 266 7.60 1.10 -10.43
C THR A 266 8.19 1.16 -11.84
N SER A 267 7.83 0.18 -12.66
CA SER A 267 8.26 0.13 -14.06
C SER A 267 7.57 1.21 -14.90
N ALA A 268 8.31 1.80 -15.84
CA ALA A 268 7.80 2.81 -16.78
C ALA A 268 7.04 2.18 -17.97
N ARG A 269 6.33 1.07 -17.77
CA ARG A 269 5.60 0.42 -18.86
C ARG A 269 4.40 1.27 -19.29
N THR A 270 4.32 1.55 -20.59
CA THR A 270 3.22 2.28 -21.22
C THR A 270 2.12 1.37 -21.75
N ARG A 271 2.28 0.04 -21.68
CA ARG A 271 1.23 -0.93 -22.03
C ARG A 271 0.45 -1.31 -20.78
N SER A 272 -0.76 -0.77 -20.71
CA SER A 272 -1.71 -1.14 -19.66
C SER A 272 -2.20 -2.59 -19.85
N ARG A 273 -2.34 -3.32 -18.74
CA ARG A 273 -3.01 -4.63 -18.68
C ARG A 273 -4.44 -4.51 -18.19
N VAL A 274 -4.81 -3.31 -17.74
CA VAL A 274 -6.15 -2.93 -17.31
C VAL A 274 -6.46 -1.59 -17.93
N ASP A 275 -7.60 -1.45 -18.59
CA ASP A 275 -8.04 -0.17 -19.14
C ASP A 275 -8.26 0.85 -18.00
N GLY A 276 -7.67 2.05 -18.14
CA GLY A 276 -7.78 3.13 -17.13
C GLY A 276 -6.82 3.03 -15.94
N GLY A 277 -5.84 2.11 -15.94
CA GLY A 277 -4.82 2.02 -14.89
C GLY A 277 -3.61 2.95 -15.12
N PHE A 278 -2.69 2.98 -14.15
CA PHE A 278 -1.47 3.82 -14.14
C PHE A 278 -0.67 3.78 -15.45
N ALA A 279 -0.54 2.62 -16.11
CA ALA A 279 0.13 2.52 -17.41
C ALA A 279 -0.61 3.26 -18.54
N THR A 280 -1.93 3.43 -18.44
CA THR A 280 -2.70 4.25 -19.38
C THR A 280 -2.36 5.73 -19.20
N ASP A 281 -2.22 6.19 -17.97
CA ASP A 281 -1.81 7.55 -17.65
C ASP A 281 -0.39 7.83 -18.14
N LEU A 282 0.54 6.88 -17.95
CA LEU A 282 1.89 6.97 -18.50
C LEU A 282 1.91 7.02 -20.03
N ALA A 283 1.09 6.22 -20.71
CA ALA A 283 0.99 6.25 -22.16
C ALA A 283 0.45 7.58 -22.69
N ASN A 284 -0.44 8.22 -21.93
CA ASN A 284 -0.96 9.54 -22.26
C ASN A 284 0.10 10.63 -22.05
N LEU A 285 0.93 10.52 -21.02
CA LEU A 285 2.06 11.42 -20.77
C LEU A 285 3.14 11.29 -21.85
N ASP A 286 3.44 10.07 -22.28
CA ASP A 286 4.43 9.80 -23.33
C ASP A 286 4.01 10.35 -24.72
N ARG A 287 2.70 10.43 -24.98
CA ARG A 287 2.13 10.96 -26.23
C ARG A 287 1.91 12.46 -26.21
N ALA A 288 1.98 13.13 -25.06
CA ALA A 288 1.72 14.56 -24.96
C ALA A 288 2.89 15.35 -25.56
N PRO A 289 2.68 16.23 -26.58
CA PRO A 289 3.75 17.09 -27.06
C PRO A 289 4.22 18.01 -25.95
N ALA A 290 5.51 18.30 -25.93
CA ALA A 290 6.23 19.07 -24.92
C ALA A 290 5.74 20.53 -24.70
N GLU A 291 4.72 20.96 -25.42
CA GLU A 291 4.24 22.35 -25.47
C GLU A 291 2.73 22.45 -25.18
N ARG A 292 2.29 22.07 -24.00
CA ARG A 292 1.07 22.65 -23.42
C ARG A 292 1.22 22.66 -21.91
N GLY A 293 1.22 23.89 -21.34
CA GLY A 293 1.01 24.06 -19.92
C GLY A 293 -0.31 23.37 -19.53
N LEU A 294 -0.22 22.17 -19.02
CA LEU A 294 -1.37 21.39 -18.59
C LEU A 294 -1.87 22.03 -17.30
N THR A 295 -3.04 22.61 -17.36
CA THR A 295 -3.90 22.79 -16.21
C THR A 295 -4.02 21.43 -15.51
N PRO A 296 -3.80 21.34 -14.20
CA PRO A 296 -3.89 20.06 -13.50
C PRO A 296 -5.26 19.45 -13.80
N ALA A 297 -5.28 18.22 -14.29
CA ALA A 297 -6.50 17.47 -14.46
C ALA A 297 -7.22 17.47 -13.11
N ARG A 298 -8.40 18.08 -13.09
CA ARG A 298 -9.30 18.07 -11.94
C ARG A 298 -9.43 16.63 -11.52
N GLY A 299 -9.21 16.39 -10.22
CA GLY A 299 -9.35 15.09 -9.60
C GLY A 299 -10.57 14.36 -10.15
N ILE A 300 -10.38 13.10 -10.48
CA ILE A 300 -11.41 12.19 -11.02
C ILE A 300 -12.63 12.31 -10.10
N GLY A 301 -13.76 12.63 -10.75
CA GLY A 301 -14.96 13.18 -10.19
C GLY A 301 -15.43 12.55 -8.88
N THR A 302 -15.76 13.41 -7.96
CA THR A 302 -16.69 13.14 -6.87
C THR A 302 -17.99 12.59 -7.49
N LEU A 303 -18.22 11.30 -7.35
CA LEU A 303 -19.52 10.70 -7.56
C LEU A 303 -20.46 11.29 -6.51
N ARG A 304 -21.24 12.30 -6.92
CA ARG A 304 -22.42 12.70 -6.15
C ARG A 304 -23.43 11.57 -6.26
N VAL A 305 -23.62 10.83 -5.18
CA VAL A 305 -24.80 9.99 -5.01
C VAL A 305 -25.95 10.96 -4.78
N ASN A 306 -26.82 11.13 -5.79
CA ASN A 306 -28.10 11.76 -5.58
C ASN A 306 -28.93 10.83 -4.72
N ALA A 307 -29.19 11.24 -3.48
CA ALA A 307 -30.26 10.70 -2.65
C ALA A 307 -31.56 11.38 -3.13
N ASP A 308 -32.25 10.72 -4.05
CA ASP A 308 -33.70 10.95 -4.32
C ASP A 308 -34.22 9.74 -5.10
N GLY A 309 -35.17 9.01 -4.45
CA GLY A 309 -35.97 7.95 -5.06
C GLY A 309 -36.03 6.68 -4.22
#